data_69863ff7eb677eaba8e42fa0a6b886fc
#
_entry.id   69863ff7eb677eaba8e42fa0a6b886fc
#
_cell.length_a   1.000
_cell.length_b   1.000
_cell.length_c   1.000
_cell.angle_alpha   90.00
_cell.angle_beta   90.00
_cell.angle_gamma   90.00
#
_symmetry.space_group_name_H-M   'P 1'
#
loop_
_entity.id
_entity.type
_entity.pdbx_description
1 polymer ?
#
loop_
_entity_poly.entity_id
_entity_poly.type
_entity_poly.pdbx_seq_one_letter_code
_entity_poly.pdbx_strand_id
1 'polypeptide(L)'
;MHIAAAIVIAVAAGVLASGASAATSDAEITVSAGSLSVTTPDFQPAGVTLDGTAQSVDTTPAAPWSAIDARGTGAAWTVTASATDLVSTGTPNRVIAAGNLALTTGTVTAAAGADPAAGITGASAGAFTVPTGPGQTNIALLSAPAGHRGAYAFTPTLGITIPANAQASYAGTPYAAVLTITIS
;
A
#
# COMPACT_ATOMS: atom_id res chain seq x y z
N MET A 1 19.12 -52.44 -34.32
CA MET A 1 18.29 -53.00 -35.41
C MET A 1 17.46 -51.82 -35.95
N HIS A 2 17.96 -51.26 -37.09
CA HIS A 2 17.35 -50.04 -37.68
C HIS A 2 16.42 -50.50 -38.79
N ILE A 3 15.16 -50.17 -38.70
CA ILE A 3 14.15 -50.38 -39.75
C ILE A 3 14.02 -49.10 -40.53
N ALA A 4 14.57 -49.07 -41.75
CA ALA A 4 14.35 -47.96 -42.69
C ALA A 4 13.03 -48.21 -43.43
N ALA A 5 12.09 -47.34 -43.28
CA ALA A 5 10.86 -47.32 -44.07
C ALA A 5 11.08 -46.47 -45.34
N ALA A 6 11.02 -47.14 -46.50
CA ALA A 6 11.09 -46.48 -47.78
C ALA A 6 9.70 -45.87 -48.10
N ILE A 7 9.66 -44.56 -48.30
CA ILE A 7 8.47 -43.85 -48.78
C ILE A 7 8.51 -43.84 -50.33
N VAL A 8 7.59 -44.55 -50.97
CA VAL A 8 7.34 -44.44 -52.41
C VAL A 8 6.44 -43.23 -52.66
N ILE A 9 6.98 -42.19 -53.29
CA ILE A 9 6.21 -41.05 -53.74
C ILE A 9 5.67 -41.35 -55.15
N ALA A 10 4.38 -41.61 -55.23
CA ALA A 10 3.68 -41.64 -56.53
C ALA A 10 3.22 -40.19 -56.82
N VAL A 11 3.87 -39.58 -57.84
CA VAL A 11 3.42 -38.26 -58.36
C VAL A 11 2.23 -38.50 -59.26
N ALA A 12 1.01 -38.29 -58.75
CA ALA A 12 -0.18 -38.09 -59.57
C ALA A 12 -0.39 -36.58 -59.68
N ALA A 13 -0.22 -36.05 -60.91
CA ALA A 13 -0.57 -34.65 -61.21
C ALA A 13 -2.10 -34.51 -61.29
N GLY A 14 -2.67 -34.31 -60.12
CA GLY A 14 -4.04 -33.85 -59.93
C GLY A 14 -4.01 -32.50 -59.31
N VAL A 15 -4.58 -31.47 -59.91
CA VAL A 15 -4.82 -30.16 -59.29
C VAL A 15 -5.84 -30.38 -58.18
N LEU A 16 -5.37 -30.75 -57.00
CA LEU A 16 -6.17 -30.72 -55.80
C LEU A 16 -6.01 -29.33 -55.24
N ALA A 17 -7.05 -28.50 -55.37
CA ALA A 17 -7.21 -27.36 -54.52
C ALA A 17 -7.25 -27.89 -53.09
N SER A 18 -6.05 -27.89 -52.42
CA SER A 18 -5.98 -28.18 -51.03
C SER A 18 -6.68 -27.10 -50.25
N GLY A 19 -7.93 -27.39 -49.90
CA GLY A 19 -8.66 -26.55 -48.93
C GLY A 19 -7.82 -26.50 -47.70
N ALA A 20 -7.32 -25.31 -47.34
CA ALA A 20 -6.69 -25.10 -46.05
C ALA A 20 -7.75 -25.38 -44.99
N SER A 21 -7.62 -26.48 -44.26
CA SER A 21 -8.44 -26.71 -43.06
C SER A 21 -7.81 -25.98 -41.89
N ALA A 22 -8.53 -24.98 -41.37
CA ALA A 22 -8.16 -24.38 -40.09
C ALA A 22 -8.60 -25.34 -38.99
N ALA A 23 -7.64 -25.74 -38.14
CA ALA A 23 -7.93 -26.42 -36.88
C ALA A 23 -8.03 -25.37 -35.78
N THR A 24 -9.11 -25.37 -35.04
CA THR A 24 -9.28 -24.55 -33.82
C THR A 24 -8.98 -25.39 -32.60
N SER A 25 -8.31 -24.77 -31.62
CA SER A 25 -8.10 -25.34 -30.30
C SER A 25 -8.64 -24.38 -29.27
N ASP A 26 -9.47 -24.87 -28.37
CA ASP A 26 -10.03 -24.09 -27.27
C ASP A 26 -9.06 -24.15 -26.08
N ALA A 27 -8.86 -23.02 -25.41
CA ALA A 27 -8.13 -22.90 -24.16
C ALA A 27 -9.02 -22.19 -23.14
N GLU A 28 -9.25 -22.84 -22.03
CA GLU A 28 -10.09 -22.31 -20.93
C GLU A 28 -9.23 -22.11 -19.69
N ILE A 29 -9.45 -20.98 -18.98
CA ILE A 29 -8.84 -20.69 -17.68
C ILE A 29 -9.87 -20.08 -16.75
N THR A 30 -9.90 -20.54 -15.52
CA THR A 30 -10.71 -19.92 -14.44
C THR A 30 -9.86 -18.93 -13.67
N VAL A 31 -10.31 -17.65 -13.57
CA VAL A 31 -9.68 -16.61 -12.77
C VAL A 31 -10.58 -16.29 -11.59
N SER A 32 -10.09 -16.55 -10.37
CA SER A 32 -10.80 -16.26 -9.13
C SER A 32 -10.41 -14.90 -8.57
N ALA A 33 -11.36 -14.22 -7.92
CA ALA A 33 -11.11 -12.96 -7.23
C ALA A 33 -10.19 -13.18 -6.01
N GLY A 34 -9.26 -12.26 -5.82
CA GLY A 34 -8.48 -12.12 -4.60
C GLY A 34 -9.11 -11.14 -3.61
N SER A 35 -8.31 -10.51 -2.76
CA SER A 35 -8.73 -9.57 -1.72
C SER A 35 -8.17 -8.17 -1.93
N LEU A 36 -8.75 -7.21 -1.21
CA LEU A 36 -8.21 -5.88 -0.99
C LEU A 36 -7.38 -5.92 0.29
N SER A 37 -6.12 -5.45 0.24
CA SER A 37 -5.22 -5.51 1.40
C SER A 37 -4.22 -4.36 1.42
N VAL A 38 -3.70 -4.03 2.61
CA VAL A 38 -2.63 -3.05 2.82
C VAL A 38 -1.56 -3.65 3.72
N THR A 39 -0.29 -3.37 3.41
CA THR A 39 0.88 -3.76 4.21
C THR A 39 1.65 -2.50 4.58
N THR A 40 2.00 -2.37 5.86
CA THR A 40 2.55 -1.14 6.45
C THR A 40 3.74 -1.46 7.35
N PRO A 41 4.98 -1.44 6.83
CA PRO A 41 6.18 -1.45 7.65
C PRO A 41 6.21 -0.31 8.66
N ASP A 42 6.79 -0.57 9.85
CA ASP A 42 6.84 0.37 10.96
C ASP A 42 7.73 1.59 10.69
N PHE A 43 7.40 2.70 11.36
CA PHE A 43 8.26 3.87 11.45
C PHE A 43 9.27 3.73 12.59
N GLN A 44 10.49 4.24 12.39
CA GLN A 44 11.57 4.25 13.39
C GLN A 44 12.08 5.70 13.56
N PRO A 45 11.32 6.58 14.28
CA PRO A 45 11.73 7.97 14.47
C PRO A 45 13.00 8.07 15.29
N ALA A 46 13.86 9.02 14.95
CA ALA A 46 15.05 9.34 15.76
C ALA A 46 14.66 9.96 17.11
N GLY A 47 15.48 9.73 18.12
CA GLY A 47 15.30 10.37 19.42
C GLY A 47 15.58 11.88 19.36
N VAL A 48 14.92 12.65 20.24
CA VAL A 48 15.03 14.11 20.36
C VAL A 48 15.49 14.48 21.75
N THR A 49 16.40 15.46 21.85
CA THR A 49 16.77 16.10 23.12
C THR A 49 16.05 17.43 23.24
N LEU A 50 15.28 17.62 24.31
CA LEU A 50 14.52 18.86 24.54
C LEU A 50 15.48 20.03 24.79
N ASP A 51 15.21 21.15 24.11
CA ASP A 51 15.99 22.40 24.23
C ASP A 51 15.13 23.61 24.66
N GLY A 52 13.86 23.36 25.05
CA GLY A 52 12.91 24.38 25.45
C GLY A 52 12.19 25.05 24.28
N THR A 53 12.43 24.61 23.06
CA THR A 53 11.69 25.04 21.86
C THR A 53 10.88 23.88 21.28
N ALA A 54 9.90 24.19 20.43
CA ALA A 54 9.20 23.14 19.66
C ALA A 54 10.16 22.54 18.62
N GLN A 55 10.17 21.21 18.52
CA GLN A 55 11.03 20.46 17.60
C GLN A 55 10.20 19.57 16.69
N SER A 56 10.71 19.23 15.53
CA SER A 56 10.06 18.31 14.59
C SER A 56 11.01 17.19 14.18
N VAL A 57 10.46 16.00 14.06
CA VAL A 57 11.16 14.81 13.54
C VAL A 57 10.33 14.22 12.41
N ASP A 58 10.93 14.09 11.24
CA ASP A 58 10.35 13.37 10.11
C ASP A 58 11.00 11.99 9.98
N THR A 59 10.20 10.98 9.72
CA THR A 59 10.67 9.61 9.51
C THR A 59 9.88 8.92 8.39
N THR A 60 10.56 8.05 7.65
CA THR A 60 9.96 7.17 6.66
C THR A 60 10.11 5.72 7.11
N PRO A 61 9.23 4.81 6.70
CA PRO A 61 9.39 3.39 6.99
C PRO A 61 10.62 2.83 6.24
N ALA A 62 11.19 1.74 6.76
CA ALA A 62 12.36 1.07 6.18
C ALA A 62 12.08 0.48 4.78
N ALA A 63 10.81 0.25 4.44
CA ALA A 63 10.36 -0.22 3.14
C ALA A 63 9.05 0.49 2.75
N PRO A 64 8.74 0.61 1.45
CA PRO A 64 7.47 1.17 1.00
C PRO A 64 6.28 0.41 1.58
N TRP A 65 5.20 1.13 1.85
CA TRP A 65 3.89 0.54 2.10
C TRP A 65 3.30 0.05 0.78
N SER A 66 2.40 -0.94 0.85
CA SER A 66 1.76 -1.51 -0.33
C SER A 66 0.26 -1.63 -0.13
N ALA A 67 -0.51 -1.13 -1.10
CA ALA A 67 -1.94 -1.38 -1.23
C ALA A 67 -2.18 -2.30 -2.42
N ILE A 68 -2.98 -3.37 -2.25
CA ILE A 68 -3.24 -4.36 -3.29
C ILE A 68 -4.75 -4.52 -3.46
N ASP A 69 -5.25 -4.25 -4.67
CA ASP A 69 -6.60 -4.61 -5.09
C ASP A 69 -6.55 -5.80 -6.06
N ALA A 70 -6.78 -6.98 -5.52
CA ALA A 70 -6.89 -8.22 -6.29
C ALA A 70 -8.35 -8.70 -6.45
N ARG A 71 -9.35 -7.87 -6.12
CA ARG A 71 -10.78 -8.23 -6.23
C ARG A 71 -11.23 -8.48 -7.66
N GLY A 72 -10.51 -7.94 -8.65
CA GLY A 72 -10.88 -8.07 -10.07
C GLY A 72 -12.06 -7.21 -10.51
N THR A 73 -12.79 -6.61 -9.59
CA THR A 73 -14.00 -5.81 -9.89
C THR A 73 -13.68 -4.41 -10.39
N GLY A 74 -12.50 -3.88 -10.06
CA GLY A 74 -12.15 -2.48 -10.31
C GLY A 74 -13.01 -1.47 -9.53
N ALA A 75 -13.62 -1.88 -8.42
CA ALA A 75 -14.34 -0.95 -7.55
C ALA A 75 -13.35 0.02 -6.88
N ALA A 76 -13.79 1.25 -6.61
CA ALA A 76 -13.01 2.23 -5.88
C ALA A 76 -12.57 1.69 -4.51
N TRP A 77 -11.45 2.21 -3.99
CA TRP A 77 -10.94 1.88 -2.67
C TRP A 77 -10.23 3.07 -2.01
N THR A 78 -10.13 3.03 -0.69
CA THR A 78 -9.51 4.10 0.09
C THR A 78 -8.66 3.49 1.19
N VAL A 79 -7.45 4.02 1.39
CA VAL A 79 -6.62 3.75 2.58
C VAL A 79 -6.81 4.90 3.56
N THR A 80 -7.18 4.58 4.78
CA THR A 80 -7.35 5.57 5.87
C THR A 80 -6.40 5.29 7.01
N ALA A 81 -6.04 6.32 7.78
CA ALA A 81 -5.21 6.23 8.96
C ALA A 81 -5.82 6.95 10.14
N SER A 82 -5.61 6.40 11.34
CA SER A 82 -5.83 7.05 12.63
C SER A 82 -4.67 6.77 13.57
N ALA A 83 -4.50 7.56 14.61
CA ALA A 83 -3.45 7.39 15.59
C ALA A 83 -3.97 7.60 17.01
N THR A 84 -3.34 6.93 17.99
CA THR A 84 -3.47 7.26 19.40
C THR A 84 -2.51 8.39 19.76
N ASP A 85 -2.67 8.96 20.96
CA ASP A 85 -1.64 9.82 21.54
C ASP A 85 -0.31 9.08 21.67
N LEU A 86 0.78 9.84 21.60
CA LEU A 86 2.10 9.32 21.99
C LEU A 86 2.17 9.32 23.53
N VAL A 87 2.38 8.16 24.11
CA VAL A 87 2.41 7.97 25.56
C VAL A 87 3.75 7.40 26.00
N SER A 88 4.42 8.07 26.94
CA SER A 88 5.49 7.47 27.72
C SER A 88 4.90 7.02 29.06
N THR A 89 4.80 5.70 29.23
CA THR A 89 4.14 5.09 30.40
C THR A 89 4.90 5.32 31.68
N GLY A 90 4.22 5.80 32.71
CA GLY A 90 4.78 6.06 34.04
C GLY A 90 3.70 6.56 34.99
N THR A 91 4.08 7.14 36.13
CA THR A 91 3.12 7.69 37.11
C THR A 91 3.48 9.14 37.42
N PRO A 92 2.67 10.10 36.93
CA PRO A 92 1.61 9.96 35.90
C PRO A 92 2.15 9.68 34.51
N ASN A 93 1.33 9.16 33.58
CA ASN A 93 1.73 9.06 32.16
C ASN A 93 2.09 10.43 31.58
N ARG A 94 3.11 10.48 30.71
CA ARG A 94 3.47 11.65 29.92
C ARG A 94 2.88 11.49 28.53
N VAL A 95 2.23 12.54 28.02
CA VAL A 95 1.42 12.47 26.79
C VAL A 95 1.80 13.60 25.83
N ILE A 96 1.97 13.26 24.57
CA ILE A 96 1.98 14.19 23.45
C ILE A 96 0.76 13.83 22.59
N ALA A 97 -0.16 14.78 22.42
CA ALA A 97 -1.41 14.53 21.71
C ALA A 97 -1.18 14.11 20.27
N ALA A 98 -2.01 13.21 19.74
CA ALA A 98 -1.93 12.72 18.35
C ALA A 98 -2.07 13.84 17.31
N GLY A 99 -2.66 15.00 17.66
CA GLY A 99 -2.65 16.18 16.80
C GLY A 99 -1.25 16.73 16.47
N ASN A 100 -0.20 16.25 17.15
CA ASN A 100 1.20 16.54 16.82
C ASN A 100 1.81 15.54 15.84
N LEU A 101 1.04 14.56 15.37
CA LEU A 101 1.43 13.63 14.30
C LEU A 101 0.88 14.11 12.97
N ALA A 102 1.69 14.06 11.93
CA ALA A 102 1.28 14.34 10.56
C ALA A 102 1.76 13.19 9.66
N LEU A 103 0.93 12.75 8.73
CA LEU A 103 1.28 11.70 7.78
C LEU A 103 1.05 12.19 6.35
N THR A 104 2.08 12.07 5.51
CA THR A 104 1.99 12.33 4.07
C THR A 104 2.25 11.05 3.30
N THR A 105 1.56 10.84 2.19
CA THR A 105 1.65 9.57 1.44
C THR A 105 2.88 9.43 0.55
N GLY A 106 3.46 10.53 0.11
CA GLY A 106 4.49 10.50 -0.92
C GLY A 106 3.94 10.10 -2.31
N THR A 107 4.84 9.73 -3.22
CA THR A 107 4.48 9.31 -4.58
C THR A 107 3.96 7.88 -4.59
N VAL A 108 2.84 7.66 -5.29
CA VAL A 108 2.27 6.33 -5.51
C VAL A 108 2.78 5.77 -6.83
N THR A 109 3.29 4.54 -6.81
CA THR A 109 3.79 3.84 -7.99
C THR A 109 3.03 2.53 -8.21
N ALA A 110 2.60 2.27 -9.43
CA ALA A 110 1.98 1.00 -9.79
C ALA A 110 3.05 -0.08 -10.02
N ALA A 111 2.81 -1.29 -9.54
CA ALA A 111 3.63 -2.45 -9.87
C ALA A 111 3.43 -2.87 -11.33
N ALA A 112 4.36 -3.65 -11.87
CA ALA A 112 4.23 -4.18 -13.21
C ALA A 112 2.95 -5.02 -13.37
N GLY A 113 2.15 -4.70 -14.37
CA GLY A 113 0.86 -5.36 -14.62
C GLY A 113 -0.34 -4.81 -13.85
N ALA A 114 -0.14 -3.87 -12.93
CA ALA A 114 -1.23 -3.11 -12.31
C ALA A 114 -1.77 -2.02 -13.25
N ASP A 115 -3.00 -1.57 -12.99
CA ASP A 115 -3.53 -0.37 -13.67
C ASP A 115 -2.66 0.86 -13.29
N PRO A 116 -2.53 1.88 -14.17
CA PRO A 116 -1.70 3.05 -13.89
C PRO A 116 -2.08 3.76 -12.59
N ALA A 117 -1.09 4.25 -11.83
CA ALA A 117 -1.34 5.00 -10.58
C ALA A 117 -1.93 6.41 -10.82
N ALA A 118 -1.99 6.87 -12.08
CA ALA A 118 -2.59 8.15 -12.43
C ALA A 118 -4.06 8.20 -12.01
N GLY A 119 -4.45 9.22 -11.24
CA GLY A 119 -5.81 9.34 -10.68
C GLY A 119 -5.94 8.84 -9.25
N ILE A 120 -4.99 8.06 -8.73
CA ILE A 120 -4.92 7.80 -7.28
C ILE A 120 -4.42 9.08 -6.59
N THR A 121 -5.22 9.60 -5.69
CA THR A 121 -4.87 10.79 -4.92
C THR A 121 -4.35 10.40 -3.55
N GLY A 122 -3.20 10.97 -3.14
CA GLY A 122 -2.67 10.90 -1.78
C GLY A 122 -3.16 12.08 -0.95
N ALA A 123 -3.37 11.88 0.35
CA ALA A 123 -3.57 13.00 1.25
C ALA A 123 -2.29 13.85 1.29
N SER A 124 -2.43 15.15 1.10
CA SER A 124 -1.43 16.09 1.58
C SER A 124 -1.36 16.00 3.10
N ALA A 125 -0.21 16.33 3.69
CA ALA A 125 0.00 16.28 5.15
C ALA A 125 -1.24 16.74 5.92
N GLY A 126 -1.85 15.81 6.65
CA GLY A 126 -2.94 16.09 7.57
C GLY A 126 -2.48 15.82 9.00
N ALA A 127 -2.74 16.74 9.93
CA ALA A 127 -2.54 16.45 11.33
C ALA A 127 -3.56 15.39 11.77
N PHE A 128 -3.10 14.36 12.49
CA PHE A 128 -4.00 13.45 13.15
C PHE A 128 -4.68 14.17 14.31
N THR A 129 -5.98 14.28 14.27
CA THR A 129 -6.74 14.73 15.44
C THR A 129 -7.26 13.50 16.18
N VAL A 130 -6.96 13.39 17.46
CA VAL A 130 -7.57 12.37 18.31
C VAL A 130 -9.01 12.81 18.57
N PRO A 131 -10.00 11.99 18.22
CA PRO A 131 -11.39 12.32 18.56
C PRO A 131 -11.59 12.15 20.06
N THR A 132 -12.14 13.16 20.66
CA THR A 132 -12.72 13.08 22.00
C THR A 132 -14.16 12.55 21.89
N GLY A 133 -14.33 11.25 21.66
CA GLY A 133 -15.68 10.67 21.58
C GLY A 133 -15.83 9.52 20.56
N PRO A 134 -17.00 8.87 20.50
CA PRO A 134 -17.29 7.82 19.54
C PRO A 134 -17.42 8.41 18.13
N GLY A 135 -16.50 8.08 17.25
CA GLY A 135 -16.47 8.56 15.86
C GLY A 135 -15.09 9.06 15.51
N GLN A 136 -14.11 8.17 15.42
CA GLN A 136 -12.74 8.48 15.01
C GLN A 136 -12.74 9.01 13.57
N THR A 137 -12.27 10.23 13.35
CA THR A 137 -12.03 10.76 12.01
C THR A 137 -10.73 10.15 11.48
N ASN A 138 -10.86 9.14 10.65
CA ASN A 138 -9.72 8.61 9.91
C ASN A 138 -9.32 9.60 8.81
N ILE A 139 -8.01 9.86 8.65
CA ILE A 139 -7.53 10.62 7.48
C ILE A 139 -7.48 9.69 6.29
N ALA A 140 -8.01 10.13 5.15
CA ALA A 140 -7.81 9.43 3.89
C ALA A 140 -6.37 9.64 3.42
N LEU A 141 -5.56 8.58 3.43
CA LEU A 141 -4.17 8.60 2.93
C LEU A 141 -4.12 8.45 1.42
N LEU A 142 -4.86 7.49 0.89
CA LEU A 142 -5.01 7.27 -0.55
C LEU A 142 -6.48 7.14 -0.90
N SER A 143 -6.85 7.66 -2.06
CA SER A 143 -8.16 7.44 -2.65
C SER A 143 -7.97 7.04 -4.11
N ALA A 144 -8.36 5.83 -4.44
CA ALA A 144 -8.33 5.29 -5.79
C ALA A 144 -9.75 5.23 -6.35
N PRO A 145 -10.05 5.95 -7.43
CA PRO A 145 -11.32 5.82 -8.10
C PRO A 145 -11.47 4.44 -8.75
N ALA A 146 -12.66 4.12 -9.24
CA ALA A 146 -12.89 2.87 -9.95
C ALA A 146 -11.91 2.70 -11.13
N GLY A 147 -11.52 1.46 -11.42
CA GLY A 147 -10.61 1.12 -12.49
C GLY A 147 -9.14 0.94 -12.06
N HIS A 148 -8.83 1.04 -10.77
CA HIS A 148 -7.45 0.87 -10.25
C HIS A 148 -7.31 -0.49 -9.56
N ARG A 149 -6.81 -1.49 -10.31
CA ARG A 149 -6.56 -2.87 -9.86
C ARG A 149 -5.06 -3.17 -9.83
N GLY A 150 -4.67 -4.10 -8.98
CA GLY A 150 -3.28 -4.54 -8.84
C GLY A 150 -2.60 -3.98 -7.60
N ALA A 151 -1.26 -3.94 -7.61
CA ALA A 151 -0.47 -3.54 -6.47
C ALA A 151 0.13 -2.13 -6.67
N TYR A 152 0.08 -1.33 -5.60
CA TYR A 152 0.57 0.04 -5.57
C TYR A 152 1.48 0.22 -4.37
N ALA A 153 2.68 0.77 -4.60
CA ALA A 153 3.65 1.08 -3.55
C ALA A 153 3.71 2.59 -3.30
N PHE A 154 3.89 2.98 -2.06
CA PHE A 154 4.09 4.37 -1.65
C PHE A 154 4.91 4.44 -0.37
N THR A 155 5.69 5.51 -0.19
CA THR A 155 6.52 5.70 0.99
C THR A 155 6.01 6.91 1.76
N PRO A 156 5.21 6.69 2.82
CA PRO A 156 4.72 7.79 3.64
C PRO A 156 5.83 8.39 4.48
N THR A 157 5.68 9.68 4.81
CA THR A 157 6.51 10.36 5.81
C THR A 157 5.64 10.65 7.03
N LEU A 158 6.08 10.20 8.20
CA LEU A 158 5.50 10.56 9.49
C LEU A 158 6.28 11.73 10.09
N GLY A 159 5.63 12.87 10.22
CA GLY A 159 6.13 14.03 10.95
C GLY A 159 5.61 14.01 12.39
N ILE A 160 6.49 14.23 13.35
CA ILE A 160 6.18 14.30 14.78
C ILE A 160 6.61 15.67 15.29
N THR A 161 5.68 16.46 15.78
CA THR A 161 5.99 17.74 16.45
C THR A 161 6.08 17.50 17.95
N ILE A 162 7.21 17.84 18.54
CA ILE A 162 7.44 17.82 19.99
C ILE A 162 7.20 19.24 20.52
N PRO A 163 6.14 19.48 21.31
CA PRO A 163 5.88 20.81 21.86
C PRO A 163 7.00 21.30 22.76
N ALA A 164 7.23 22.61 22.83
CA ALA A 164 8.25 23.21 23.68
C ALA A 164 8.08 22.89 25.19
N ASN A 165 6.85 22.60 25.61
CA ASN A 165 6.51 22.21 26.99
C ASN A 165 6.41 20.69 27.18
N ALA A 166 6.84 19.89 26.20
CA ALA A 166 6.86 18.44 26.32
C ALA A 166 7.76 18.03 27.49
N GLN A 167 7.38 16.94 28.16
CA GLN A 167 8.22 16.31 29.17
C GLN A 167 9.15 15.28 28.51
N ALA A 168 10.34 15.08 29.04
CA ALA A 168 11.19 13.99 28.57
C ALA A 168 10.49 12.64 28.83
N SER A 169 10.67 11.63 27.97
CA SER A 169 10.15 10.29 28.23
C SER A 169 10.74 9.69 29.51
N TYR A 170 10.04 8.74 30.12
CA TYR A 170 10.63 7.99 31.22
C TYR A 170 11.75 7.09 30.72
N ALA A 171 12.74 6.83 31.56
CA ALA A 171 13.82 5.90 31.24
C ALA A 171 13.23 4.51 30.90
N GLY A 172 13.61 3.95 29.78
CA GLY A 172 13.13 2.65 29.31
C GLY A 172 11.70 2.62 28.75
N THR A 173 10.96 3.74 28.75
CA THR A 173 9.61 3.84 28.19
C THR A 173 9.50 5.03 27.24
N PRO A 174 9.99 4.90 25.99
CA PRO A 174 9.88 5.97 25.00
C PRO A 174 8.42 6.33 24.73
N TYR A 175 8.18 7.50 24.17
CA TYR A 175 6.85 7.84 23.66
C TYR A 175 6.48 6.89 22.52
N ALA A 176 5.33 6.26 22.63
CA ALA A 176 4.79 5.33 21.64
C ALA A 176 3.34 5.69 21.30
N ALA A 177 2.98 5.57 20.04
CA ALA A 177 1.62 5.68 19.53
C ALA A 177 1.30 4.46 18.67
N VAL A 178 0.02 4.12 18.56
CA VAL A 178 -0.47 3.11 17.63
C VAL A 178 -1.10 3.82 16.44
N LEU A 179 -0.57 3.56 15.24
CA LEU A 179 -1.20 3.94 13.99
C LEU A 179 -2.08 2.77 13.50
N THR A 180 -3.35 3.05 13.22
CA THR A 180 -4.27 2.09 12.62
C THR A 180 -4.50 2.47 11.18
N ILE A 181 -4.13 1.57 10.27
CA ILE A 181 -4.29 1.75 8.82
C ILE A 181 -5.36 0.78 8.33
N THR A 182 -6.34 1.30 7.62
CA THR A 182 -7.46 0.51 7.09
C THR A 182 -7.60 0.76 5.60
N ILE A 183 -7.90 -0.31 4.85
CA ILE A 183 -8.26 -0.23 3.44
C ILE A 183 -9.68 -0.73 3.24
N SER A 184 -10.50 -0.02 2.48
CA SER A 184 -11.91 -0.34 2.25
C SER A 184 -12.37 0.01 0.83
#